data_c9780b0dbd6a3e69d89e4ac15138668c
#
_entry.id   c9780b0dbd6a3e69d89e4ac15138668c
#
_cell.length_a   1.000
_cell.length_b   1.000
_cell.length_c   1.000
_cell.angle_alpha   90.00
_cell.angle_beta   90.00
_cell.angle_gamma   90.00
#
_symmetry.space_group_name_H-M   'P 1'
#
loop_
_entity.id
_entity.type
_entity.pdbx_description
1 polymer ?
#
loop_
_entity_poly.entity_id
_entity_poly.type
_entity_poly.pdbx_seq_one_letter_code
_entity_poly.pdbx_strand_id
1 'polypeptide(L)'
;MSEQSLLSVRDLRVAYDTPAGTVDAVRGVSLDVAPGKVTALVGESGSGKTTVAQSVIGLLAGNGRVTGGEITLASEARGAEQLDGLSERAWRGIRGRRIGLIPQDPGNSLNPVLRIGASVGEALRIHGWRDKRAVEARVLDLLDRVGIDDPERRARQFPHELSGGMRQRVLIAAALALEPELVIADEPTSALDVTIQRTVLDLLDRLRRETGMGVLFITHDLAVAADRSDSIVVMQGGEVQETGPSAEVLAHPAAAYTRKLLADAPSLARVVVRERPEPQAGADAAEGSAAAGLAGTAGSAGSAAAGQGAEPLVRVRDLRQEFKTPGRAEPFVAVDGVSFTVQRGTTHALVGESGSGKTTTGRAIAGFQRPTSGEVTVAGTELVGRRPGRDFRRHTQLVYQNPYGSLDPRQTIGAALAEPLRNFKIGSRTDRDARITHALDLVALAPGLAERKPTELSGGQRQRVAIARALIVEPELVVLDEAVSALDVTVQAQILRLLADLQRDLGLTYVFISHDLAVVHQIADTVSVLQRGRQVEYGGAEEIFNAPTHEYTRALLDAIPGGGALAAGAEARGATSGIATEAHGAGSAVAPTAARLLVGATR
;
A
#
# COMPACT_ATOMS: atom_id res chain seq x y z
N MET A 1 24.26 3.94 -33.48
CA MET A 1 23.01 4.50 -34.00
C MET A 1 22.19 4.86 -32.77
N SER A 2 21.92 6.15 -32.52
CA SER A 2 21.05 6.55 -31.41
C SER A 2 19.66 5.93 -31.67
N GLU A 3 19.15 5.09 -30.78
CA GLU A 3 17.77 4.60 -30.85
C GLU A 3 16.87 5.84 -30.91
N GLN A 4 16.05 5.92 -31.95
CA GLN A 4 15.18 7.06 -32.18
C GLN A 4 14.12 7.04 -31.08
N SER A 5 14.07 8.08 -30.24
CA SER A 5 13.11 8.18 -29.13
C SER A 5 11.68 8.30 -29.69
N LEU A 6 10.74 7.48 -29.19
CA LEU A 6 9.30 7.61 -29.50
C LEU A 6 8.70 8.83 -28.81
N LEU A 7 8.95 9.00 -27.51
CA LEU A 7 8.60 10.19 -26.74
C LEU A 7 9.88 10.85 -26.25
N SER A 8 10.03 12.14 -26.50
CA SER A 8 11.12 12.97 -25.98
C SER A 8 10.54 14.16 -25.22
N VAL A 9 10.89 14.29 -23.98
CA VAL A 9 10.57 15.45 -23.13
C VAL A 9 11.88 16.14 -22.76
N ARG A 10 11.96 17.46 -22.95
CA ARG A 10 13.16 18.25 -22.70
C ARG A 10 12.83 19.49 -21.87
N ASP A 11 13.53 19.65 -20.75
CA ASP A 11 13.42 20.79 -19.81
C ASP A 11 11.96 21.20 -19.48
N LEU A 12 11.07 20.22 -19.35
CA LEU A 12 9.64 20.46 -19.11
C LEU A 12 9.44 21.18 -17.78
N ARG A 13 8.72 22.32 -17.84
CA ARG A 13 8.35 23.14 -16.68
C ARG A 13 6.84 23.32 -16.64
N VAL A 14 6.25 23.07 -15.47
CA VAL A 14 4.80 23.18 -15.30
C VAL A 14 4.50 23.87 -13.96
N ALA A 15 3.61 24.86 -14.03
CA ALA A 15 3.15 25.59 -12.86
C ALA A 15 1.63 25.52 -12.73
N TYR A 16 1.14 25.58 -11.47
CA TYR A 16 -0.27 25.68 -11.12
C TYR A 16 -0.55 26.99 -10.40
N ASP A 17 -1.59 27.71 -10.82
CA ASP A 17 -2.06 28.87 -10.12
C ASP A 17 -3.02 28.44 -9.01
N THR A 18 -2.66 28.78 -7.75
CA THR A 18 -3.44 28.47 -6.56
C THR A 18 -3.84 29.75 -5.83
N PRO A 19 -4.84 29.71 -4.94
CA PRO A 19 -5.19 30.89 -4.13
C PRO A 19 -4.04 31.44 -3.27
N ALA A 20 -3.04 30.59 -2.97
CA ALA A 20 -1.86 30.96 -2.19
C ALA A 20 -0.68 31.45 -3.07
N GLY A 21 -0.83 31.46 -4.39
CA GLY A 21 0.21 31.84 -5.35
C GLY A 21 0.48 30.75 -6.39
N THR A 22 1.43 31.01 -7.28
CA THR A 22 1.86 30.03 -8.30
C THR A 22 2.80 29.01 -7.67
N VAL A 23 2.56 27.73 -7.97
CA VAL A 23 3.38 26.59 -7.50
C VAL A 23 4.01 25.89 -8.70
N ASP A 24 5.33 25.84 -8.75
CA ASP A 24 6.08 25.10 -9.77
C ASP A 24 6.07 23.60 -9.42
N ALA A 25 5.26 22.83 -10.14
CA ALA A 25 5.10 21.40 -9.92
C ALA A 25 6.14 20.55 -10.67
N VAL A 26 6.66 21.05 -11.81
CA VAL A 26 7.71 20.43 -12.62
C VAL A 26 8.75 21.49 -12.98
N ARG A 27 10.04 21.20 -12.75
CA ARG A 27 11.14 22.17 -12.79
C ARG A 27 12.30 21.72 -13.69
N GLY A 28 12.02 21.51 -14.97
CA GLY A 28 13.07 21.14 -15.94
C GLY A 28 13.28 19.63 -16.07
N VAL A 29 12.18 18.88 -16.17
CA VAL A 29 12.22 17.42 -16.34
C VAL A 29 12.53 17.05 -17.78
N SER A 30 13.50 16.16 -17.96
CA SER A 30 13.84 15.55 -19.25
C SER A 30 13.78 14.03 -19.15
N LEU A 31 13.13 13.38 -20.12
CA LEU A 31 13.03 11.93 -20.23
C LEU A 31 12.80 11.49 -21.67
N ASP A 32 13.10 10.22 -21.93
CA ASP A 32 12.85 9.55 -23.21
C ASP A 32 12.11 8.23 -23.01
N VAL A 33 11.26 7.88 -23.98
CA VAL A 33 10.69 6.53 -24.11
C VAL A 33 11.02 6.03 -25.52
N ALA A 34 11.72 4.90 -25.61
CA ALA A 34 12.02 4.26 -26.88
C ALA A 34 10.84 3.36 -27.35
N PRO A 35 10.70 3.10 -28.67
CA PRO A 35 9.70 2.17 -29.18
C PRO A 35 9.85 0.78 -28.56
N GLY A 36 8.75 0.17 -28.14
CA GLY A 36 8.75 -1.15 -27.53
C GLY A 36 9.41 -1.26 -26.14
N LYS A 37 9.85 -0.14 -25.55
CA LYS A 37 10.52 -0.08 -24.25
C LYS A 37 9.63 0.53 -23.16
N VAL A 38 10.01 0.25 -21.92
CA VAL A 38 9.35 0.82 -20.73
C VAL A 38 10.30 1.79 -20.05
N THR A 39 9.90 3.06 -19.94
CA THR A 39 10.57 4.03 -19.08
C THR A 39 9.73 4.25 -17.84
N ALA A 40 10.26 3.92 -16.66
CA ALA A 40 9.58 4.16 -15.40
C ALA A 40 9.88 5.56 -14.86
N LEU A 41 8.85 6.27 -14.43
CA LEU A 41 8.93 7.54 -13.73
C LEU A 41 8.56 7.30 -12.27
N VAL A 42 9.54 7.37 -11.36
CA VAL A 42 9.37 7.00 -9.94
C VAL A 42 9.65 8.16 -9.00
N GLY A 43 9.09 8.11 -7.79
CA GLY A 43 9.27 9.11 -6.74
C GLY A 43 8.09 9.16 -5.77
N GLU A 44 8.21 9.94 -4.70
CA GLU A 44 7.16 10.12 -3.69
C GLU A 44 5.90 10.79 -4.27
N SER A 45 4.77 10.67 -3.55
CA SER A 45 3.54 11.41 -3.87
C SER A 45 3.83 12.92 -3.86
N GLY A 46 3.32 13.63 -4.88
CA GLY A 46 3.58 15.06 -5.04
C GLY A 46 4.93 15.41 -5.68
N SER A 47 5.74 14.45 -6.13
CA SER A 47 7.00 14.73 -6.84
C SER A 47 6.82 15.26 -8.29
N GLY A 48 5.58 15.34 -8.81
CA GLY A 48 5.28 15.87 -10.13
C GLY A 48 5.06 14.82 -11.23
N LYS A 49 5.12 13.52 -10.95
CA LYS A 49 4.99 12.42 -11.95
C LYS A 49 3.70 12.48 -12.78
N THR A 50 2.55 12.53 -12.11
CA THR A 50 1.24 12.65 -12.77
C THR A 50 1.14 13.96 -13.57
N THR A 51 1.77 15.05 -13.09
CA THR A 51 1.83 16.32 -13.83
C THR A 51 2.62 16.16 -15.13
N VAL A 52 3.74 15.45 -15.11
CA VAL A 52 4.49 15.12 -16.36
C VAL A 52 3.61 14.30 -17.30
N ALA A 53 2.94 13.24 -16.81
CA ALA A 53 2.02 12.44 -17.62
C ALA A 53 0.89 13.26 -18.26
N GLN A 54 0.24 14.11 -17.45
CA GLN A 54 -0.83 15.00 -17.91
C GLN A 54 -0.35 16.03 -18.92
N SER A 55 0.89 16.52 -18.80
CA SER A 55 1.50 17.41 -19.79
C SER A 55 1.72 16.69 -21.13
N VAL A 56 2.24 15.45 -21.09
CA VAL A 56 2.49 14.65 -22.30
C VAL A 56 1.20 14.35 -23.08
N ILE A 57 0.05 14.22 -22.42
CA ILE A 57 -1.25 13.96 -23.05
C ILE A 57 -2.13 15.23 -23.17
N GLY A 58 -1.63 16.38 -22.72
CA GLY A 58 -2.36 17.65 -22.79
C GLY A 58 -3.63 17.70 -21.91
N LEU A 59 -3.61 17.07 -20.72
CA LEU A 59 -4.73 16.99 -19.79
C LEU A 59 -4.41 17.65 -18.42
N LEU A 60 -3.59 18.70 -18.43
CA LEU A 60 -3.39 19.51 -17.22
C LEU A 60 -4.72 20.08 -16.72
N ALA A 61 -4.88 20.18 -15.41
CA ALA A 61 -6.02 20.86 -14.81
C ALA A 61 -6.10 22.31 -15.28
N GLY A 62 -7.31 22.91 -15.29
CA GLY A 62 -7.54 24.24 -15.88
C GLY A 62 -6.73 25.41 -15.26
N ASN A 63 -6.17 25.20 -14.06
CA ASN A 63 -5.24 26.13 -13.40
C ASN A 63 -3.76 25.76 -13.60
N GLY A 64 -3.46 24.70 -14.37
CA GLY A 64 -2.10 24.26 -14.70
C GLY A 64 -1.71 24.69 -16.12
N ARG A 65 -0.43 25.09 -16.30
CA ARG A 65 0.13 25.45 -17.59
C ARG A 65 1.57 24.99 -17.74
N VAL A 66 1.94 24.60 -18.96
CA VAL A 66 3.34 24.42 -19.35
C VAL A 66 3.98 25.80 -19.43
N THR A 67 5.05 26.02 -18.69
CA THR A 67 5.78 27.29 -18.63
C THR A 67 7.11 27.26 -19.40
N GLY A 68 7.55 26.08 -19.84
CA GLY A 68 8.77 25.90 -20.62
C GLY A 68 9.03 24.44 -20.97
N GLY A 69 9.98 24.24 -21.87
CA GLY A 69 10.39 22.93 -22.36
C GLY A 69 9.65 22.50 -23.62
N GLU A 70 9.99 21.31 -24.12
CA GLU A 70 9.46 20.74 -25.35
C GLU A 70 9.04 19.29 -25.13
N ILE A 71 7.93 18.89 -25.77
CA ILE A 71 7.42 17.52 -25.78
C ILE A 71 7.24 17.09 -27.22
N THR A 72 7.98 16.09 -27.66
CA THR A 72 7.93 15.57 -29.04
C THR A 72 7.54 14.09 -29.02
N LEU A 73 6.59 13.73 -29.89
CA LEU A 73 6.20 12.35 -30.18
C LEU A 73 6.61 12.00 -31.60
N ALA A 74 7.55 11.08 -31.78
CA ALA A 74 8.09 10.70 -33.07
C ALA A 74 7.89 9.20 -33.32
N SER A 75 7.44 8.83 -34.54
CA SER A 75 7.42 7.45 -34.98
C SER A 75 7.81 7.35 -36.47
N GLU A 76 8.35 6.19 -36.84
CA GLU A 76 8.71 5.92 -38.23
C GLU A 76 7.51 6.07 -39.20
N ALA A 77 6.31 5.67 -38.72
CA ALA A 77 5.09 5.68 -39.54
C ALA A 77 4.51 7.10 -39.78
N ARG A 78 4.76 8.08 -38.86
CA ARG A 78 4.06 9.38 -38.84
C ARG A 78 4.98 10.59 -38.71
N GLY A 79 6.28 10.36 -38.55
CA GLY A 79 7.27 11.41 -38.28
C GLY A 79 7.20 11.98 -36.87
N ALA A 80 7.90 13.07 -36.63
CA ALA A 80 7.94 13.78 -35.35
C ALA A 80 6.85 14.86 -35.28
N GLU A 81 6.15 14.93 -34.17
CA GLU A 81 5.10 15.91 -33.88
C GLU A 81 5.35 16.55 -32.53
N GLN A 82 5.39 17.88 -32.49
CA GLN A 82 5.52 18.66 -31.26
C GLN A 82 4.16 18.76 -30.57
N LEU A 83 4.09 18.37 -29.31
CA LEU A 83 2.84 18.26 -28.57
C LEU A 83 2.51 19.53 -27.77
N ASP A 84 3.52 20.32 -27.40
CA ASP A 84 3.32 21.57 -26.69
C ASP A 84 2.65 22.62 -27.61
N GLY A 85 1.67 23.31 -27.06
CA GLY A 85 0.94 24.36 -27.80
C GLY A 85 -0.13 23.85 -28.78
N LEU A 86 -0.42 22.57 -28.84
CA LEU A 86 -1.47 22.01 -29.69
C LEU A 86 -2.87 22.51 -29.29
N SER A 87 -3.68 22.80 -30.30
CA SER A 87 -5.10 23.09 -30.08
C SER A 87 -5.86 21.84 -29.65
N GLU A 88 -7.00 22.01 -28.97
CA GLU A 88 -7.84 20.89 -28.55
C GLU A 88 -8.32 20.03 -29.74
N ARG A 89 -8.48 20.65 -30.91
CA ARG A 89 -8.81 19.92 -32.14
C ARG A 89 -7.68 18.98 -32.58
N ALA A 90 -6.44 19.40 -32.46
CA ALA A 90 -5.25 18.59 -32.78
C ALA A 90 -5.09 17.47 -31.75
N TRP A 91 -5.26 17.76 -30.45
CA TRP A 91 -5.24 16.78 -29.37
C TRP A 91 -6.22 15.63 -29.59
N ARG A 92 -7.42 15.88 -30.13
CA ARG A 92 -8.38 14.82 -30.49
C ARG A 92 -7.85 13.82 -31.50
N GLY A 93 -6.90 14.22 -32.34
CA GLY A 93 -6.23 13.33 -33.29
C GLY A 93 -5.16 12.43 -32.63
N ILE A 94 -4.65 12.83 -31.47
CA ILE A 94 -3.53 12.18 -30.76
C ILE A 94 -4.05 11.27 -29.66
N ARG A 95 -4.91 11.80 -28.78
CA ARG A 95 -5.47 11.06 -27.65
C ARG A 95 -6.24 9.83 -28.12
N GLY A 96 -5.94 8.67 -27.55
CA GLY A 96 -6.49 7.36 -27.89
C GLY A 96 -5.90 6.74 -29.17
N ARG A 97 -5.48 7.55 -30.16
CA ARG A 97 -4.97 7.06 -31.45
C ARG A 97 -3.45 6.89 -31.50
N ARG A 98 -2.72 7.82 -30.88
CA ARG A 98 -1.25 7.78 -30.78
C ARG A 98 -0.80 7.57 -29.34
N ILE A 99 -1.51 8.18 -28.38
CA ILE A 99 -1.24 8.08 -26.94
C ILE A 99 -2.46 7.49 -26.24
N GLY A 100 -2.30 6.33 -25.62
CA GLY A 100 -3.28 5.73 -24.70
C GLY A 100 -2.97 6.12 -23.26
N LEU A 101 -3.99 6.29 -22.42
CA LEU A 101 -3.84 6.55 -20.98
C LEU A 101 -4.53 5.44 -20.18
N ILE A 102 -3.78 4.83 -19.28
CA ILE A 102 -4.30 3.96 -18.21
C ILE A 102 -4.23 4.78 -16.91
N PRO A 103 -5.37 5.22 -16.38
CA PRO A 103 -5.42 6.10 -15.21
C PRO A 103 -5.23 5.34 -13.90
N GLN A 104 -4.88 6.07 -12.82
CA GLN A 104 -4.56 5.57 -11.50
C GLN A 104 -5.73 4.87 -10.79
N ASP A 105 -6.95 5.41 -10.89
CA ASP A 105 -8.12 4.93 -10.13
C ASP A 105 -9.17 4.27 -11.05
N PRO A 106 -9.26 2.92 -11.06
CA PRO A 106 -10.25 2.23 -11.86
C PRO A 106 -11.69 2.43 -11.38
N GLY A 107 -11.87 2.83 -10.13
CA GLY A 107 -13.19 3.09 -9.54
C GLY A 107 -13.84 4.35 -10.09
N ASN A 108 -13.06 5.41 -10.24
CA ASN A 108 -13.54 6.72 -10.68
C ASN A 108 -13.34 6.98 -12.19
N SER A 109 -12.51 6.17 -12.88
CA SER A 109 -12.18 6.39 -14.29
C SER A 109 -13.20 5.78 -15.26
N LEU A 110 -13.99 4.81 -14.83
CA LEU A 110 -15.10 4.27 -15.61
C LEU A 110 -16.40 4.98 -15.25
N ASN A 111 -17.15 5.42 -16.26
CA ASN A 111 -18.46 6.02 -16.03
C ASN A 111 -19.42 4.96 -15.44
N PRO A 112 -19.93 5.12 -14.19
CA PRO A 112 -20.68 4.09 -13.49
C PRO A 112 -22.07 3.79 -14.11
N VAL A 113 -22.58 4.70 -14.95
CA VAL A 113 -23.88 4.54 -15.63
C VAL A 113 -23.75 4.04 -17.07
N LEU A 114 -22.54 3.81 -17.56
CA LEU A 114 -22.29 3.18 -18.85
C LEU A 114 -21.93 1.70 -18.69
N ARG A 115 -22.37 0.90 -19.67
CA ARG A 115 -21.94 -0.50 -19.76
C ARG A 115 -20.48 -0.60 -20.19
N ILE A 116 -19.81 -1.65 -19.78
CA ILE A 116 -18.39 -1.90 -20.08
C ILE A 116 -18.10 -1.83 -21.57
N GLY A 117 -18.88 -2.52 -22.42
CA GLY A 117 -18.70 -2.48 -23.87
C GLY A 117 -18.91 -1.09 -24.48
N ALA A 118 -19.74 -0.25 -23.87
CA ALA A 118 -19.92 1.13 -24.28
C ALA A 118 -18.69 1.96 -23.95
N SER A 119 -18.10 1.79 -22.76
CA SER A 119 -16.90 2.50 -22.33
C SER A 119 -15.68 2.12 -23.16
N VAL A 120 -15.42 0.82 -23.40
CA VAL A 120 -14.31 0.37 -24.26
C VAL A 120 -14.48 0.84 -25.71
N GLY A 121 -15.71 0.78 -26.25
CA GLY A 121 -16.00 1.20 -27.62
C GLY A 121 -16.09 2.71 -27.84
N GLU A 122 -15.99 3.52 -26.81
CA GLU A 122 -16.14 4.98 -26.90
C GLU A 122 -15.04 5.62 -27.75
N ALA A 123 -13.79 5.24 -27.52
CA ALA A 123 -12.64 5.72 -28.28
C ALA A 123 -12.78 5.41 -29.79
N LEU A 124 -13.25 4.20 -30.14
CA LEU A 124 -13.49 3.81 -31.54
C LEU A 124 -14.52 4.74 -32.20
N ARG A 125 -15.63 5.02 -31.51
CA ARG A 125 -16.71 5.89 -32.04
C ARG A 125 -16.27 7.34 -32.20
N ILE A 126 -15.54 7.88 -31.23
CA ILE A 126 -14.97 9.23 -31.28
C ILE A 126 -14.06 9.38 -32.49
N HIS A 127 -13.27 8.33 -32.79
CA HIS A 127 -12.35 8.32 -33.94
C HIS A 127 -12.96 7.81 -35.26
N GLY A 128 -14.28 7.82 -35.37
CA GLY A 128 -14.97 7.70 -36.66
C GLY A 128 -15.42 6.27 -37.03
N TRP A 129 -15.30 5.29 -36.16
CA TRP A 129 -15.87 3.96 -36.40
C TRP A 129 -17.39 4.03 -36.36
N ARG A 130 -18.05 3.92 -37.54
CA ARG A 130 -19.52 4.07 -37.70
C ARG A 130 -20.25 2.73 -37.68
N ASP A 131 -19.59 1.65 -38.08
CA ASP A 131 -20.18 0.32 -38.12
C ASP A 131 -20.27 -0.24 -36.67
N LYS A 132 -21.49 -0.40 -36.20
CA LYS A 132 -21.78 -0.93 -34.86
C LYS A 132 -21.25 -2.36 -34.67
N ARG A 133 -21.34 -3.21 -35.71
CA ARG A 133 -20.85 -4.60 -35.64
C ARG A 133 -19.34 -4.65 -35.54
N ALA A 134 -18.63 -3.84 -36.32
CA ALA A 134 -17.19 -3.73 -36.23
C ALA A 134 -16.72 -3.22 -34.88
N VAL A 135 -17.39 -2.21 -34.30
CA VAL A 135 -17.12 -1.73 -32.94
C VAL A 135 -17.36 -2.83 -31.90
N GLU A 136 -18.48 -3.56 -31.98
CA GLU A 136 -18.80 -4.63 -31.04
C GLU A 136 -17.78 -5.77 -31.14
N ALA A 137 -17.44 -6.22 -32.34
CA ALA A 137 -16.43 -7.25 -32.56
C ALA A 137 -15.07 -6.85 -31.97
N ARG A 138 -14.63 -5.58 -32.20
CA ARG A 138 -13.38 -5.07 -31.64
C ARG A 138 -13.42 -4.98 -30.12
N VAL A 139 -14.54 -4.58 -29.54
CA VAL A 139 -14.72 -4.54 -28.08
C VAL A 139 -14.59 -5.93 -27.47
N LEU A 140 -15.22 -6.95 -28.07
CA LEU A 140 -15.14 -8.31 -27.57
C LEU A 140 -13.72 -8.89 -27.70
N ASP A 141 -13.04 -8.65 -28.83
CA ASP A 141 -11.62 -8.99 -29.03
C ASP A 141 -10.73 -8.36 -27.96
N LEU A 142 -10.90 -7.06 -27.67
CA LEU A 142 -10.12 -6.37 -26.65
C LEU A 142 -10.35 -6.92 -25.24
N LEU A 143 -11.62 -7.21 -24.89
CA LEU A 143 -11.96 -7.80 -23.58
C LEU A 143 -11.36 -9.21 -23.42
N ASP A 144 -11.35 -10.00 -24.49
CA ASP A 144 -10.72 -11.32 -24.52
C ASP A 144 -9.19 -11.19 -24.37
N ARG A 145 -8.56 -10.33 -25.14
CA ARG A 145 -7.09 -10.06 -25.08
C ARG A 145 -6.62 -9.62 -23.68
N VAL A 146 -7.44 -8.88 -22.94
CA VAL A 146 -7.10 -8.51 -21.55
C VAL A 146 -7.51 -9.60 -20.53
N GLY A 147 -7.98 -10.76 -20.99
CA GLY A 147 -8.32 -11.89 -20.14
C GLY A 147 -9.59 -11.70 -19.31
N ILE A 148 -10.59 -11.04 -19.87
CA ILE A 148 -11.93 -10.97 -19.29
C ILE A 148 -12.73 -12.18 -19.72
N ASP A 149 -13.09 -13.05 -18.78
CA ASP A 149 -13.92 -14.22 -19.03
C ASP A 149 -15.32 -13.83 -19.50
N ASP A 150 -15.87 -14.55 -20.47
CA ASP A 150 -17.22 -14.32 -21.02
C ASP A 150 -17.40 -12.86 -21.48
N PRO A 151 -16.61 -12.41 -22.50
CA PRO A 151 -16.60 -11.01 -22.94
C PRO A 151 -17.99 -10.47 -23.31
N GLU A 152 -18.85 -11.28 -23.93
CA GLU A 152 -20.18 -10.88 -24.35
C GLU A 152 -21.08 -10.50 -23.15
N ARG A 153 -21.07 -11.34 -22.11
CA ARG A 153 -21.82 -11.06 -20.87
C ARG A 153 -21.21 -9.86 -20.15
N ARG A 154 -19.89 -9.81 -20.01
CA ARG A 154 -19.18 -8.73 -19.31
C ARG A 154 -19.33 -7.37 -20.00
N ALA A 155 -19.34 -7.32 -21.32
CA ALA A 155 -19.60 -6.09 -22.06
C ALA A 155 -20.95 -5.44 -21.74
N ARG A 156 -21.94 -6.24 -21.33
CA ARG A 156 -23.29 -5.78 -20.95
C ARG A 156 -23.40 -5.34 -19.48
N GLN A 157 -22.41 -5.65 -18.64
CA GLN A 157 -22.38 -5.29 -17.23
C GLN A 157 -21.96 -3.83 -17.02
N PHE A 158 -22.22 -3.33 -15.82
CA PHE A 158 -21.77 -2.01 -15.36
C PHE A 158 -20.47 -2.12 -14.52
N PRO A 159 -19.70 -1.05 -14.37
CA PRO A 159 -18.44 -1.08 -13.60
C PRO A 159 -18.59 -1.62 -12.16
N HIS A 160 -19.67 -1.31 -11.47
CA HIS A 160 -19.91 -1.76 -10.10
C HIS A 160 -20.14 -3.27 -9.95
N GLU A 161 -20.43 -3.98 -11.05
CA GLU A 161 -20.60 -5.44 -11.09
C GLU A 161 -19.26 -6.19 -11.30
N LEU A 162 -18.16 -5.46 -11.50
CA LEU A 162 -16.81 -6.00 -11.73
C LEU A 162 -15.91 -5.83 -10.50
N SER A 163 -14.97 -6.77 -10.31
CA SER A 163 -13.89 -6.62 -9.33
C SER A 163 -12.91 -5.48 -9.71
N GLY A 164 -12.08 -5.01 -8.77
CA GLY A 164 -11.06 -3.98 -9.02
C GLY A 164 -10.12 -4.35 -10.16
N GLY A 165 -9.58 -5.56 -10.14
CA GLY A 165 -8.70 -6.04 -11.21
C GLY A 165 -9.38 -6.19 -12.57
N MET A 166 -10.67 -6.57 -12.60
CA MET A 166 -11.43 -6.59 -13.86
C MET A 166 -11.67 -5.17 -14.40
N ARG A 167 -11.97 -4.20 -13.54
CA ARG A 167 -12.10 -2.79 -13.97
C ARG A 167 -10.79 -2.27 -14.55
N GLN A 168 -9.65 -2.61 -13.94
CA GLN A 168 -8.34 -2.23 -14.44
C GLN A 168 -8.05 -2.84 -15.83
N ARG A 169 -8.36 -4.12 -16.04
CA ARG A 169 -8.24 -4.76 -17.36
C ARG A 169 -9.14 -4.10 -18.41
N VAL A 170 -10.34 -3.68 -18.04
CA VAL A 170 -11.24 -2.91 -18.91
C VAL A 170 -10.63 -1.56 -19.29
N LEU A 171 -9.99 -0.84 -18.37
CA LEU A 171 -9.29 0.40 -18.67
C LEU A 171 -8.09 0.18 -19.61
N ILE A 172 -7.35 -0.91 -19.43
CA ILE A 172 -6.29 -1.31 -20.36
C ILE A 172 -6.88 -1.57 -21.76
N ALA A 173 -7.99 -2.32 -21.85
CA ALA A 173 -8.68 -2.56 -23.12
C ALA A 173 -9.12 -1.26 -23.79
N ALA A 174 -9.66 -0.30 -23.03
CA ALA A 174 -10.06 1.01 -23.54
C ALA A 174 -8.86 1.85 -24.02
N ALA A 175 -7.75 1.85 -23.29
CA ALA A 175 -6.53 2.54 -23.64
C ALA A 175 -5.91 2.00 -24.96
N LEU A 176 -6.03 0.71 -25.21
CA LEU A 176 -5.48 0.00 -26.37
C LEU A 176 -6.46 -0.11 -27.56
N ALA A 177 -7.66 0.46 -27.47
CA ALA A 177 -8.73 0.27 -28.45
C ALA A 177 -8.30 0.60 -29.90
N LEU A 178 -7.47 1.63 -30.07
CA LEU A 178 -6.98 2.14 -31.35
C LEU A 178 -5.50 1.81 -31.61
N GLU A 179 -4.91 0.89 -30.83
CA GLU A 179 -3.50 0.47 -30.95
C GLU A 179 -2.52 1.66 -30.93
N PRO A 180 -2.46 2.40 -29.80
CA PRO A 180 -1.59 3.57 -29.70
C PRO A 180 -0.11 3.18 -29.77
N GLU A 181 0.73 4.11 -30.25
CA GLU A 181 2.18 3.97 -30.30
C GLU A 181 2.82 4.09 -28.92
N LEU A 182 2.23 4.94 -28.05
CA LEU A 182 2.65 5.21 -26.68
C LEU A 182 1.50 4.93 -25.70
N VAL A 183 1.78 4.26 -24.62
CA VAL A 183 0.86 4.13 -23.48
C VAL A 183 1.46 4.80 -22.25
N ILE A 184 0.70 5.70 -21.64
CA ILE A 184 0.99 6.26 -20.34
C ILE A 184 0.21 5.45 -19.31
N ALA A 185 0.91 4.77 -18.40
CA ALA A 185 0.32 3.99 -17.32
C ALA A 185 0.58 4.71 -15.99
N ASP A 186 -0.41 5.46 -15.50
CA ASP A 186 -0.28 6.25 -14.27
C ASP A 186 -0.74 5.40 -13.07
N GLU A 187 0.21 4.85 -12.34
CA GLU A 187 0.01 3.95 -11.19
C GLU A 187 -1.04 2.85 -11.45
N PRO A 188 -0.91 2.06 -12.51
CA PRO A 188 -1.98 1.19 -13.00
C PRO A 188 -2.35 0.05 -12.05
N THR A 189 -1.64 -0.11 -10.95
CA THR A 189 -1.82 -1.23 -9.99
C THR A 189 -1.91 -0.80 -8.53
N SER A 190 -1.89 0.49 -8.23
CA SER A 190 -1.81 1.03 -6.85
C SER A 190 -2.98 0.65 -5.93
N ALA A 191 -4.14 0.28 -6.49
CA ALA A 191 -5.34 -0.11 -5.74
C ALA A 191 -5.64 -1.62 -5.80
N LEU A 192 -4.67 -2.43 -6.24
CA LEU A 192 -4.84 -3.87 -6.45
C LEU A 192 -4.01 -4.67 -5.44
N ASP A 193 -4.50 -5.85 -5.08
CA ASP A 193 -3.69 -6.81 -4.33
C ASP A 193 -2.54 -7.37 -5.18
N VAL A 194 -1.50 -7.89 -4.51
CA VAL A 194 -0.20 -8.26 -5.12
C VAL A 194 -0.36 -9.26 -6.27
N THR A 195 -1.26 -10.23 -6.12
CA THR A 195 -1.51 -11.28 -7.14
C THR A 195 -2.15 -10.69 -8.39
N ILE A 196 -3.15 -9.83 -8.22
CA ILE A 196 -3.82 -9.13 -9.33
C ILE A 196 -2.86 -8.12 -9.95
N GLN A 197 -2.07 -7.40 -9.14
CA GLN A 197 -1.03 -6.48 -9.61
C GLN A 197 -0.07 -7.18 -10.58
N ARG A 198 0.50 -8.33 -10.17
CA ARG A 198 1.37 -9.14 -11.03
C ARG A 198 0.67 -9.51 -12.34
N THR A 199 -0.56 -10.02 -12.26
CA THR A 199 -1.33 -10.43 -13.45
C THR A 199 -1.57 -9.26 -14.42
N VAL A 200 -1.86 -8.06 -13.90
CA VAL A 200 -2.06 -6.85 -14.72
C VAL A 200 -0.76 -6.36 -15.36
N LEU A 201 0.35 -6.42 -14.62
CA LEU A 201 1.67 -6.04 -15.14
C LEU A 201 2.17 -7.03 -16.22
N ASP A 202 1.98 -8.34 -16.00
CA ASP A 202 2.30 -9.38 -17.00
C ASP A 202 1.45 -9.22 -18.26
N LEU A 203 0.18 -8.87 -18.12
CA LEU A 203 -0.70 -8.54 -19.23
C LEU A 203 -0.18 -7.33 -20.03
N LEU A 204 0.17 -6.23 -19.34
CA LEU A 204 0.67 -5.02 -19.99
C LEU A 204 1.99 -5.29 -20.73
N ASP A 205 2.89 -6.06 -20.14
CA ASP A 205 4.16 -6.43 -20.76
C ASP A 205 3.98 -7.34 -21.98
N ARG A 206 3.05 -8.30 -21.91
CA ARG A 206 2.66 -9.12 -23.06
C ARG A 206 2.13 -8.28 -24.21
N LEU A 207 1.16 -7.39 -23.93
CA LEU A 207 0.56 -6.51 -24.95
C LEU A 207 1.59 -5.56 -25.56
N ARG A 208 2.53 -5.02 -24.74
CA ARG A 208 3.66 -4.22 -25.23
C ARG A 208 4.51 -4.98 -26.24
N ARG A 209 4.89 -6.24 -25.92
CA ARG A 209 5.69 -7.09 -26.84
C ARG A 209 4.94 -7.42 -28.13
N GLU A 210 3.64 -7.66 -28.04
CA GLU A 210 2.80 -7.96 -29.22
C GLU A 210 2.63 -6.76 -30.16
N THR A 211 2.49 -5.55 -29.60
CA THR A 211 2.19 -4.34 -30.38
C THR A 211 3.41 -3.47 -30.71
N GLY A 212 4.52 -3.66 -30.00
CA GLY A 212 5.70 -2.80 -30.10
C GLY A 212 5.52 -1.38 -29.52
N MET A 213 4.45 -1.11 -28.77
CA MET A 213 4.21 0.19 -28.15
C MET A 213 5.26 0.54 -27.11
N GLY A 214 5.64 1.83 -27.02
CA GLY A 214 6.41 2.34 -25.87
C GLY A 214 5.51 2.58 -24.67
N VAL A 215 6.06 2.45 -23.46
CA VAL A 215 5.30 2.65 -22.22
C VAL A 215 6.01 3.65 -21.31
N LEU A 216 5.33 4.74 -20.97
CA LEU A 216 5.69 5.60 -19.84
C LEU A 216 4.97 5.09 -18.59
N PHE A 217 5.71 4.41 -17.72
CA PHE A 217 5.17 3.74 -16.55
C PHE A 217 5.41 4.58 -15.29
N ILE A 218 4.35 5.07 -14.67
CA ILE A 218 4.45 5.90 -13.47
C ILE A 218 4.11 5.04 -12.26
N THR A 219 4.97 5.05 -11.27
CA THR A 219 4.77 4.35 -10.01
C THR A 219 5.50 5.05 -8.86
N HIS A 220 5.04 4.84 -7.65
CA HIS A 220 5.77 5.18 -6.43
C HIS A 220 6.56 3.97 -5.89
N ASP A 221 6.36 2.77 -6.45
CA ASP A 221 7.00 1.52 -6.05
C ASP A 221 8.23 1.25 -6.93
N LEU A 222 9.41 1.43 -6.33
CA LEU A 222 10.68 1.22 -7.01
C LEU A 222 10.94 -0.27 -7.32
N ALA A 223 10.40 -1.19 -6.51
CA ALA A 223 10.54 -2.62 -6.76
C ALA A 223 9.74 -3.05 -8.01
N VAL A 224 8.54 -2.50 -8.19
CA VAL A 224 7.76 -2.70 -9.42
C VAL A 224 8.48 -2.10 -10.64
N ALA A 225 9.03 -0.89 -10.49
CA ALA A 225 9.80 -0.26 -11.56
C ALA A 225 11.04 -1.11 -11.94
N ALA A 226 11.72 -1.68 -10.95
CA ALA A 226 12.86 -2.58 -11.12
C ALA A 226 12.57 -3.79 -12.02
N ASP A 227 11.43 -4.44 -11.75
CA ASP A 227 11.04 -5.66 -12.44
C ASP A 227 10.48 -5.42 -13.85
N ARG A 228 10.00 -4.20 -14.14
CA ARG A 228 9.14 -3.93 -15.29
C ARG A 228 9.67 -2.88 -16.26
N SER A 229 10.75 -2.19 -15.94
CA SER A 229 11.26 -1.12 -16.81
C SER A 229 12.67 -1.37 -17.36
N ASP A 230 12.89 -0.87 -18.56
CA ASP A 230 14.21 -0.84 -19.20
C ASP A 230 15.04 0.33 -18.67
N SER A 231 14.40 1.48 -18.39
CA SER A 231 15.03 2.68 -17.85
C SER A 231 14.18 3.31 -16.74
N ILE A 232 14.84 3.98 -15.81
CA ILE A 232 14.21 4.65 -14.67
C ILE A 232 14.57 6.13 -14.66
N VAL A 233 13.59 6.96 -14.34
CA VAL A 233 13.74 8.39 -14.03
C VAL A 233 13.22 8.61 -12.62
N VAL A 234 14.09 9.01 -11.70
CA VAL A 234 13.74 9.25 -10.29
C VAL A 234 13.46 10.73 -10.09
N MET A 235 12.27 11.06 -9.58
CA MET A 235 11.84 12.45 -9.35
C MET A 235 11.64 12.76 -7.87
N GLN A 236 12.07 13.97 -7.45
CA GLN A 236 11.77 14.55 -6.15
C GLN A 236 11.51 16.05 -6.29
N GLY A 237 10.42 16.55 -5.69
CA GLY A 237 10.14 18.00 -5.65
C GLY A 237 10.05 18.68 -7.01
N GLY A 238 9.60 17.97 -8.05
CA GLY A 238 9.48 18.49 -9.42
C GLY A 238 10.73 18.38 -10.27
N GLU A 239 11.83 17.81 -9.77
CA GLU A 239 13.13 17.70 -10.45
C GLU A 239 13.56 16.24 -10.61
N VAL A 240 14.33 15.95 -11.64
CA VAL A 240 14.98 14.65 -11.86
C VAL A 240 16.20 14.56 -10.95
N GLN A 241 16.27 13.56 -10.10
CA GLN A 241 17.38 13.28 -9.21
C GLN A 241 18.38 12.31 -9.83
N GLU A 242 17.88 11.34 -10.59
CA GLU A 242 18.69 10.31 -11.23
C GLU A 242 17.95 9.72 -12.43
N THR A 243 18.67 9.34 -13.48
CA THR A 243 18.12 8.65 -14.65
C THR A 243 19.16 7.68 -15.20
N GLY A 244 18.71 6.55 -15.73
CA GLY A 244 19.58 5.55 -16.35
C GLY A 244 18.88 4.22 -16.61
N PRO A 245 19.62 3.23 -17.13
CA PRO A 245 19.14 1.86 -17.23
C PRO A 245 18.71 1.33 -15.86
N SER A 246 17.57 0.64 -15.78
CA SER A 246 16.98 0.19 -14.51
C SER A 246 17.97 -0.62 -13.67
N ALA A 247 18.66 -1.58 -14.29
CA ALA A 247 19.64 -2.41 -13.61
C ALA A 247 20.80 -1.61 -12.99
N GLU A 248 21.26 -0.55 -13.66
CA GLU A 248 22.37 0.28 -13.18
C GLU A 248 21.95 1.18 -12.02
N VAL A 249 20.82 1.90 -12.16
CA VAL A 249 20.30 2.80 -11.10
C VAL A 249 19.99 2.03 -9.82
N LEU A 250 19.52 0.78 -9.93
CA LEU A 250 19.19 -0.05 -8.77
C LEU A 250 20.41 -0.68 -8.11
N ALA A 251 21.41 -1.13 -8.91
CA ALA A 251 22.63 -1.73 -8.37
C ALA A 251 23.57 -0.67 -7.78
N HIS A 252 23.68 0.48 -8.43
CA HIS A 252 24.64 1.53 -8.11
C HIS A 252 24.00 2.93 -8.06
N PRO A 253 23.04 3.17 -7.14
CA PRO A 253 22.33 4.45 -7.07
C PRO A 253 23.28 5.59 -6.73
N ALA A 254 23.43 6.56 -7.63
CA ALA A 254 24.30 7.71 -7.47
C ALA A 254 23.68 8.77 -6.55
N ALA A 255 22.37 9.03 -6.69
CA ALA A 255 21.69 10.05 -5.90
C ALA A 255 21.37 9.57 -4.48
N ALA A 256 21.55 10.46 -3.49
CA ALA A 256 21.21 10.16 -2.09
C ALA A 256 19.71 9.83 -1.91
N TYR A 257 18.87 10.49 -2.69
CA TYR A 257 17.42 10.25 -2.67
C TYR A 257 17.06 8.85 -3.19
N THR A 258 17.68 8.40 -4.29
CA THR A 258 17.47 7.04 -4.82
C THR A 258 17.91 5.98 -3.81
N ARG A 259 19.04 6.19 -3.12
CA ARG A 259 19.49 5.30 -2.03
C ARG A 259 18.48 5.22 -0.90
N LYS A 260 17.89 6.36 -0.52
CA LYS A 260 16.85 6.42 0.51
C LYS A 260 15.60 5.67 0.06
N LEU A 261 15.11 5.91 -1.16
CA LEU A 261 13.94 5.20 -1.71
C LEU A 261 14.14 3.68 -1.72
N LEU A 262 15.33 3.22 -2.11
CA LEU A 262 15.68 1.80 -2.09
C LEU A 262 15.73 1.23 -0.67
N ALA A 263 16.23 2.00 0.30
CA ALA A 263 16.28 1.59 1.71
C ALA A 263 14.89 1.55 2.37
N ASP A 264 13.98 2.40 1.92
CA ASP A 264 12.59 2.47 2.42
C ASP A 264 11.66 1.48 1.69
N ALA A 265 12.07 0.93 0.52
CA ALA A 265 11.27 -0.03 -0.23
C ALA A 265 11.07 -1.32 0.58
N PRO A 266 9.82 -1.77 0.78
CA PRO A 266 9.56 -3.04 1.43
C PRO A 266 10.10 -4.17 0.54
N SER A 267 11.17 -4.82 0.98
CA SER A 267 11.73 -5.99 0.32
C SER A 267 11.69 -7.18 1.26
N LEU A 268 11.67 -8.41 0.71
CA LEU A 268 11.87 -9.63 1.49
C LEU A 268 13.30 -9.76 2.03
N ALA A 269 14.24 -8.96 1.53
CA ALA A 269 15.57 -8.84 2.12
C ALA A 269 15.42 -8.19 3.50
N ARG A 270 15.72 -8.95 4.53
CA ARG A 270 15.67 -8.58 5.95
C ARG A 270 16.06 -7.12 6.17
N VAL A 271 15.13 -6.28 6.56
CA VAL A 271 15.41 -4.99 7.18
C VAL A 271 15.42 -5.21 8.69
N VAL A 272 16.65 -5.15 9.22
CA VAL A 272 16.98 -4.90 10.63
C VAL A 272 16.23 -5.76 11.65
N VAL A 273 16.96 -6.75 12.10
CA VAL A 273 16.84 -7.40 13.39
C VAL A 273 16.28 -6.42 14.44
N ARG A 274 15.05 -6.67 14.86
CA ARG A 274 14.61 -6.20 16.17
C ARG A 274 15.56 -6.81 17.19
N GLU A 275 16.50 -6.03 17.72
CA GLU A 275 17.12 -6.38 18.98
C GLU A 275 16.01 -6.35 20.03
N ARG A 276 15.43 -7.51 20.29
CA ARG A 276 14.57 -7.69 21.45
C ARG A 276 15.46 -7.56 22.69
N PRO A 277 15.10 -6.74 23.69
CA PRO A 277 15.66 -6.93 25.01
C PRO A 277 15.25 -8.34 25.44
N GLU A 278 16.25 -9.20 25.70
CA GLU A 278 16.00 -10.49 26.34
C GLU A 278 15.17 -10.25 27.60
N PRO A 279 14.13 -11.06 27.87
CA PRO A 279 13.43 -10.97 29.13
C PRO A 279 14.46 -11.20 30.24
N GLN A 280 14.69 -10.19 31.09
CA GLN A 280 15.52 -10.32 32.27
C GLN A 280 14.94 -11.46 33.07
N ALA A 281 15.60 -12.62 33.06
CA ALA A 281 15.37 -13.71 33.96
C ALA A 281 15.62 -13.18 35.37
N GLY A 282 14.56 -13.04 36.15
CA GLY A 282 14.64 -12.65 37.55
C GLY A 282 15.57 -13.61 38.28
N ALA A 283 16.65 -13.04 38.80
CA ALA A 283 17.44 -13.69 39.83
C ALA A 283 16.54 -13.84 41.08
N ASP A 284 16.16 -15.07 41.37
CA ASP A 284 15.96 -15.61 42.73
C ASP A 284 15.20 -16.94 42.65
N ALA A 285 15.91 -18.04 42.76
CA ALA A 285 15.45 -19.24 43.46
C ALA A 285 16.61 -20.23 43.58
N ALA A 286 17.11 -20.29 44.78
CA ALA A 286 18.07 -21.30 45.22
C ALA A 286 17.40 -22.67 45.39
N GLU A 287 18.18 -23.72 45.02
CA GLU A 287 18.31 -25.04 45.65
C GLU A 287 17.06 -25.88 46.02
N GLY A 288 17.01 -27.05 45.44
CA GLY A 288 16.15 -28.14 45.98
C GLY A 288 16.05 -29.38 45.11
N SER A 289 17.12 -30.22 45.12
CA SER A 289 17.14 -31.71 45.18
C SER A 289 16.16 -32.58 44.40
N ALA A 290 16.73 -33.35 43.49
CA ALA A 290 16.76 -34.82 43.32
C ALA A 290 15.46 -35.63 43.13
N ALA A 291 15.52 -36.44 42.10
CA ALA A 291 15.25 -37.88 41.97
C ALA A 291 14.13 -38.34 41.01
N ALA A 292 14.62 -39.00 39.96
CA ALA A 292 14.21 -40.31 39.44
C ALA A 292 12.82 -40.52 38.79
N GLY A 293 12.81 -40.84 37.49
CA GLY A 293 12.45 -42.17 37.11
C GLY A 293 11.42 -42.36 35.98
N LEU A 294 11.90 -42.84 34.84
CA LEU A 294 11.31 -43.83 33.94
C LEU A 294 10.12 -43.50 32.98
N ALA A 295 10.50 -43.37 31.73
CA ALA A 295 10.05 -44.17 30.53
C ALA A 295 8.57 -44.20 30.12
N GLY A 296 8.34 -43.87 28.86
CA GLY A 296 7.15 -44.28 28.12
C GLY A 296 6.81 -43.46 26.85
N THR A 297 7.48 -43.79 25.72
CA THR A 297 7.04 -43.86 24.31
C THR A 297 6.02 -42.90 23.70
N ALA A 298 6.52 -42.18 22.68
CA ALA A 298 5.97 -41.99 21.33
C ALA A 298 4.68 -41.20 21.09
N GLY A 299 4.83 -40.10 20.39
CA GLY A 299 3.76 -39.36 19.72
C GLY A 299 4.26 -38.02 19.21
N SER A 300 4.74 -38.00 17.97
CA SER A 300 5.25 -36.82 17.28
C SER A 300 4.18 -35.76 17.07
N ALA A 301 4.36 -34.57 17.62
CA ALA A 301 3.76 -33.32 17.16
C ALA A 301 4.73 -32.19 17.50
N GLY A 302 5.22 -31.51 16.46
CA GLY A 302 6.16 -30.41 16.59
C GLY A 302 5.61 -29.29 17.46
N SER A 303 6.24 -29.09 18.61
CA SER A 303 5.93 -28.01 19.53
C SER A 303 6.93 -26.87 19.35
N ALA A 304 6.47 -25.79 18.73
CA ALA A 304 7.14 -24.51 18.85
C ALA A 304 7.11 -24.08 20.34
N ALA A 305 8.27 -23.88 20.92
CA ALA A 305 8.43 -23.44 22.31
C ALA A 305 7.94 -22.00 22.46
N ALA A 306 6.64 -21.82 22.76
CA ALA A 306 6.09 -20.58 23.26
C ALA A 306 6.23 -20.57 24.80
N GLY A 307 6.76 -19.47 25.34
CA GLY A 307 6.91 -19.26 26.78
C GLY A 307 5.59 -19.51 27.53
N GLN A 308 5.60 -20.46 28.40
CA GLN A 308 4.45 -20.86 29.22
C GLN A 308 4.21 -19.80 30.32
N GLY A 309 3.06 -19.11 30.31
CA GLY A 309 2.58 -18.39 31.49
C GLY A 309 1.62 -17.22 31.29
N ALA A 310 1.61 -16.51 30.19
CA ALA A 310 0.74 -15.34 30.04
C ALA A 310 -0.49 -15.65 29.19
N GLU A 311 -1.68 -15.29 29.68
CA GLU A 311 -2.93 -15.40 28.91
C GLU A 311 -2.89 -14.49 27.69
N PRO A 312 -3.20 -14.99 26.48
CA PRO A 312 -3.19 -14.18 25.27
C PRO A 312 -4.22 -13.04 25.35
N LEU A 313 -3.87 -11.87 24.83
CA LEU A 313 -4.80 -10.73 24.80
C LEU A 313 -5.99 -10.99 23.88
N VAL A 314 -5.75 -11.65 22.73
CA VAL A 314 -6.79 -12.03 21.78
C VAL A 314 -6.77 -13.53 21.57
N ARG A 315 -7.94 -14.17 21.67
CA ARG A 315 -8.15 -15.57 21.33
C ARG A 315 -9.32 -15.68 20.36
N VAL A 316 -9.08 -16.28 19.23
CA VAL A 316 -10.08 -16.57 18.19
C VAL A 316 -10.06 -18.07 17.93
N ARG A 317 -11.24 -18.72 18.00
CA ARG A 317 -11.41 -20.14 17.70
C ARG A 317 -12.62 -20.34 16.81
N ASP A 318 -12.42 -21.01 15.69
CA ASP A 318 -13.45 -21.40 14.72
C ASP A 318 -14.41 -20.24 14.38
N LEU A 319 -13.85 -19.02 14.24
CA LEU A 319 -14.62 -17.82 13.91
C LEU A 319 -15.35 -18.03 12.58
N ARG A 320 -16.69 -17.87 12.62
CA ARG A 320 -17.55 -17.90 11.45
C ARG A 320 -18.37 -16.63 11.38
N GLN A 321 -18.40 -16.03 10.18
CA GLN A 321 -19.20 -14.84 9.90
C GLN A 321 -20.00 -15.00 8.63
N GLU A 322 -21.32 -14.84 8.76
CA GLU A 322 -22.29 -14.91 7.69
C GLU A 322 -23.01 -13.57 7.47
N PHE A 323 -23.33 -13.28 6.21
CA PHE A 323 -24.11 -12.11 5.82
C PHE A 323 -25.34 -12.55 5.00
N LYS A 324 -26.51 -12.07 5.40
CA LYS A 324 -27.72 -12.26 4.60
C LYS A 324 -27.65 -11.42 3.33
N THR A 325 -27.79 -12.06 2.18
CA THR A 325 -27.81 -11.39 0.88
C THR A 325 -29.24 -11.30 0.37
N PRO A 326 -29.77 -10.09 0.08
CA PRO A 326 -31.11 -9.95 -0.48
C PRO A 326 -31.25 -10.79 -1.75
N GLY A 327 -32.34 -11.57 -1.85
CA GLY A 327 -32.63 -12.41 -3.04
C GLY A 327 -31.88 -13.74 -3.10
N ARG A 328 -31.08 -14.11 -2.08
CA ARG A 328 -30.46 -15.44 -1.97
C ARG A 328 -31.05 -16.19 -0.77
N ALA A 329 -31.33 -17.49 -0.96
CA ALA A 329 -31.79 -18.36 0.12
C ALA A 329 -30.72 -18.67 1.15
N GLU A 330 -29.45 -18.81 0.70
CA GLU A 330 -28.32 -19.10 1.55
C GLU A 330 -27.54 -17.82 1.88
N PRO A 331 -27.07 -17.66 3.15
CA PRO A 331 -26.22 -16.55 3.53
C PRO A 331 -24.85 -16.65 2.86
N PHE A 332 -24.22 -15.51 2.60
CA PHE A 332 -22.85 -15.44 2.16
C PHE A 332 -21.92 -15.64 3.36
N VAL A 333 -21.07 -16.67 3.33
CA VAL A 333 -20.07 -16.96 4.36
C VAL A 333 -18.81 -16.17 4.04
N ALA A 334 -18.54 -15.13 4.83
CA ALA A 334 -17.39 -14.27 4.64
C ALA A 334 -16.15 -14.76 5.40
N VAL A 335 -16.35 -15.47 6.52
CA VAL A 335 -15.29 -16.08 7.33
C VAL A 335 -15.79 -17.45 7.78
N ASP A 336 -14.96 -18.49 7.66
CA ASP A 336 -15.29 -19.89 7.95
C ASP A 336 -14.12 -20.61 8.62
N GLY A 337 -14.16 -20.71 9.97
CA GLY A 337 -13.23 -21.51 10.76
C GLY A 337 -11.85 -20.87 10.98
N VAL A 338 -11.77 -19.54 11.17
CA VAL A 338 -10.51 -18.85 11.47
C VAL A 338 -10.15 -18.99 12.95
N SER A 339 -8.90 -19.41 13.25
CA SER A 339 -8.44 -19.66 14.63
C SER A 339 -7.00 -19.18 14.81
N PHE A 340 -6.76 -18.31 15.81
CA PHE A 340 -5.42 -17.82 16.19
C PHE A 340 -5.42 -17.17 17.57
N THR A 341 -4.22 -16.88 18.08
CA THR A 341 -4.01 -16.17 19.34
C THR A 341 -3.03 -15.01 19.15
N VAL A 342 -3.21 -13.93 19.92
CA VAL A 342 -2.29 -12.79 19.93
C VAL A 342 -1.81 -12.55 21.34
N GLN A 343 -0.51 -12.63 21.55
CA GLN A 343 0.11 -12.36 22.84
C GLN A 343 0.16 -10.84 23.10
N ARG A 344 0.19 -10.45 24.38
CA ARG A 344 0.34 -9.03 24.75
C ARG A 344 1.66 -8.47 24.23
N GLY A 345 1.65 -7.26 23.69
CA GLY A 345 2.84 -6.58 23.16
C GLY A 345 3.35 -7.15 21.85
N THR A 346 2.60 -8.01 21.15
CA THR A 346 2.97 -8.58 19.85
C THR A 346 2.06 -8.12 18.73
N THR A 347 2.52 -8.32 17.49
CA THR A 347 1.77 -8.04 16.27
C THR A 347 1.35 -9.35 15.60
N HIS A 348 0.05 -9.56 15.45
CA HIS A 348 -0.50 -10.62 14.61
C HIS A 348 -0.99 -10.06 13.29
N ALA A 349 -0.51 -10.60 12.17
CA ALA A 349 -0.94 -10.16 10.85
C ALA A 349 -2.02 -11.08 10.24
N LEU A 350 -3.02 -10.46 9.61
CA LEU A 350 -4.01 -11.13 8.75
C LEU A 350 -3.70 -10.78 7.30
N VAL A 351 -3.32 -11.75 6.49
CA VAL A 351 -2.91 -11.55 5.08
C VAL A 351 -3.76 -12.37 4.11
N GLY A 352 -3.76 -11.97 2.82
CA GLY A 352 -4.49 -12.63 1.74
C GLY A 352 -5.08 -11.62 0.76
N GLU A 353 -5.69 -12.09 -0.33
CA GLU A 353 -6.30 -11.27 -1.36
C GLU A 353 -7.51 -10.46 -0.87
N SER A 354 -7.93 -9.47 -1.67
CA SER A 354 -9.16 -8.71 -1.42
C SER A 354 -10.37 -9.66 -1.36
N GLY A 355 -11.22 -9.48 -0.35
CA GLY A 355 -12.38 -10.35 -0.13
C GLY A 355 -12.07 -11.68 0.57
N SER A 356 -10.85 -11.94 1.05
CA SER A 356 -10.50 -13.16 1.79
C SER A 356 -11.01 -13.21 3.25
N GLY A 357 -11.68 -12.15 3.74
CA GLY A 357 -12.26 -12.13 5.09
C GLY A 357 -11.45 -11.37 6.15
N LYS A 358 -10.28 -10.80 5.82
CA LYS A 358 -9.39 -10.07 6.75
C LYS A 358 -10.09 -8.96 7.52
N THR A 359 -10.64 -7.98 6.80
CA THR A 359 -11.38 -6.84 7.41
C THR A 359 -12.57 -7.31 8.23
N THR A 360 -13.28 -8.37 7.80
CA THR A 360 -14.40 -8.95 8.54
C THR A 360 -13.91 -9.55 9.87
N THR A 361 -12.81 -10.28 9.85
CA THR A 361 -12.16 -10.85 11.04
C THR A 361 -11.68 -9.73 11.99
N GLY A 362 -11.00 -8.70 11.47
CA GLY A 362 -10.55 -7.55 12.26
C GLY A 362 -11.70 -6.79 12.92
N ARG A 363 -12.80 -6.57 12.19
CA ARG A 363 -14.01 -5.91 12.72
C ARG A 363 -14.72 -6.75 13.77
N ALA A 364 -14.68 -8.08 13.66
CA ALA A 364 -15.20 -8.97 14.69
C ALA A 364 -14.38 -8.83 16.00
N ILE A 365 -13.05 -8.82 15.93
CA ILE A 365 -12.14 -8.62 17.06
C ILE A 365 -12.30 -7.23 17.68
N ALA A 366 -12.45 -6.20 16.85
CA ALA A 366 -12.67 -4.83 17.32
C ALA A 366 -14.09 -4.58 17.85
N GLY A 367 -14.99 -5.59 17.82
CA GLY A 367 -16.35 -5.50 18.34
C GLY A 367 -17.31 -4.65 17.47
N PHE A 368 -16.94 -4.36 16.23
CA PHE A 368 -17.81 -3.68 15.25
C PHE A 368 -18.72 -4.65 14.48
N GLN A 369 -18.29 -5.90 14.32
CA GLN A 369 -19.04 -6.98 13.73
C GLN A 369 -19.32 -8.06 14.76
N ARG A 370 -20.56 -8.59 14.81
CA ARG A 370 -20.89 -9.70 15.69
C ARG A 370 -20.59 -11.01 14.98
N PRO A 371 -19.74 -11.87 15.54
CA PRO A 371 -19.54 -13.21 15.00
C PRO A 371 -20.86 -14.00 14.96
N THR A 372 -21.04 -14.77 13.89
CA THR A 372 -22.21 -15.67 13.75
C THR A 372 -22.05 -16.89 14.68
N SER A 373 -20.83 -17.45 14.73
CA SER A 373 -20.45 -18.55 15.64
C SER A 373 -18.95 -18.60 15.86
N GLY A 374 -18.49 -19.53 16.67
CA GLY A 374 -17.10 -19.65 17.12
C GLY A 374 -16.89 -18.99 18.49
N GLU A 375 -15.64 -18.75 18.85
CA GLU A 375 -15.23 -18.09 20.10
C GLU A 375 -14.30 -16.92 19.76
N VAL A 376 -14.62 -15.71 20.24
CA VAL A 376 -13.75 -14.53 20.14
C VAL A 376 -13.68 -13.86 21.49
N THR A 377 -12.50 -13.90 22.10
CA THR A 377 -12.24 -13.30 23.41
C THR A 377 -11.12 -12.27 23.26
N VAL A 378 -11.32 -11.06 23.78
CA VAL A 378 -10.35 -9.97 23.79
C VAL A 378 -10.25 -9.39 25.18
N ALA A 379 -9.07 -9.41 25.78
CA ALA A 379 -8.83 -8.96 27.15
C ALA A 379 -9.85 -9.56 28.14
N GLY A 380 -10.15 -10.86 28.03
CA GLY A 380 -11.13 -11.57 28.86
C GLY A 380 -12.60 -11.29 28.51
N THR A 381 -12.89 -10.41 27.54
CA THR A 381 -14.27 -10.11 27.11
C THR A 381 -14.66 -10.99 25.92
N GLU A 382 -15.71 -11.81 26.09
CA GLU A 382 -16.29 -12.60 25.01
C GLU A 382 -17.21 -11.75 24.13
N LEU A 383 -17.04 -11.87 22.80
CA LEU A 383 -17.74 -11.04 21.79
C LEU A 383 -18.87 -11.77 21.07
N VAL A 384 -18.92 -13.11 21.12
CA VAL A 384 -19.97 -13.91 20.48
C VAL A 384 -21.28 -13.75 21.24
N GLY A 385 -22.36 -13.41 20.51
CA GLY A 385 -23.70 -13.25 21.10
C GLY A 385 -23.90 -12.00 21.97
N ARG A 386 -22.86 -11.21 22.23
CA ARG A 386 -22.94 -10.02 23.11
C ARG A 386 -22.55 -8.74 22.36
N ARG A 387 -23.08 -7.59 22.82
CA ARG A 387 -22.55 -6.29 22.39
C ARG A 387 -21.47 -5.87 23.36
N PRO A 388 -20.25 -5.55 22.86
CA PRO A 388 -19.19 -5.07 23.74
C PRO A 388 -19.59 -3.76 24.41
N GLY A 389 -19.29 -3.66 25.71
CA GLY A 389 -19.56 -2.49 26.52
C GLY A 389 -18.68 -1.29 26.14
N ARG A 390 -18.87 -0.19 26.89
CA ARG A 390 -18.12 1.05 26.67
C ARG A 390 -16.63 0.88 27.03
N ASP A 391 -16.35 0.14 28.07
CA ASP A 391 -15.01 -0.13 28.56
C ASP A 391 -14.19 -0.92 27.55
N PHE A 392 -14.74 -2.00 26.99
CA PHE A 392 -14.13 -2.74 25.87
C PHE A 392 -13.74 -1.81 24.70
N ARG A 393 -14.64 -0.90 24.31
CA ARG A 393 -14.39 0.02 23.19
C ARG A 393 -13.32 1.07 23.50
N ARG A 394 -13.03 1.34 24.76
CA ARG A 394 -11.91 2.17 25.16
C ARG A 394 -10.60 1.44 24.98
N HIS A 395 -10.53 0.17 25.40
CA HIS A 395 -9.31 -0.63 25.40
C HIS A 395 -9.02 -1.28 24.04
N THR A 396 -10.00 -1.32 23.14
CA THR A 396 -9.83 -1.87 21.79
C THR A 396 -10.21 -0.81 20.74
N GLN A 397 -9.25 -0.41 19.93
CA GLN A 397 -9.42 0.62 18.91
C GLN A 397 -9.20 0.06 17.50
N LEU A 398 -9.83 0.70 16.51
CA LEU A 398 -9.70 0.37 15.09
C LEU A 398 -9.21 1.58 14.31
N VAL A 399 -8.11 1.43 13.59
CA VAL A 399 -7.65 2.38 12.57
C VAL A 399 -8.12 1.87 11.22
N TYR A 400 -8.93 2.67 10.53
CA TYR A 400 -9.56 2.30 9.27
C TYR A 400 -8.63 2.42 8.07
N GLN A 401 -8.89 1.63 7.02
CA GLN A 401 -8.17 1.60 5.75
C GLN A 401 -8.05 2.98 5.08
N ASN A 402 -9.12 3.78 5.11
CA ASN A 402 -9.16 5.08 4.46
C ASN A 402 -9.18 6.22 5.49
N PRO A 403 -8.05 6.93 5.69
CA PRO A 403 -7.99 8.05 6.62
C PRO A 403 -8.88 9.23 6.21
N TYR A 404 -9.19 9.39 4.91
CA TYR A 404 -10.12 10.42 4.43
C TYR A 404 -11.56 10.19 4.92
N GLY A 405 -11.99 8.92 5.00
CA GLY A 405 -13.32 8.55 5.49
C GLY A 405 -13.43 8.49 7.01
N SER A 406 -12.30 8.47 7.73
CA SER A 406 -12.28 8.33 9.19
C SER A 406 -12.31 9.66 9.94
N LEU A 407 -11.99 10.77 9.28
CA LEU A 407 -11.96 12.13 9.84
C LEU A 407 -13.04 12.99 9.17
N ASP A 408 -13.89 13.67 9.95
CA ASP A 408 -14.87 14.63 9.40
C ASP A 408 -14.11 15.86 8.82
N PRO A 409 -14.22 16.13 7.50
CA PRO A 409 -13.47 17.23 6.86
C PRO A 409 -13.88 18.62 7.34
N ARG A 410 -15.00 18.74 8.06
CA ARG A 410 -15.49 19.99 8.61
C ARG A 410 -14.94 20.31 9.99
N GLN A 411 -14.46 19.30 10.72
CA GLN A 411 -13.87 19.45 12.06
C GLN A 411 -12.38 19.75 11.97
N THR A 412 -11.85 20.46 12.99
CA THR A 412 -10.40 20.58 13.17
C THR A 412 -9.81 19.27 13.72
N ILE A 413 -8.52 19.07 13.53
CA ILE A 413 -7.80 17.91 14.06
C ILE A 413 -7.93 17.82 15.58
N GLY A 414 -7.80 18.94 16.29
CA GLY A 414 -8.01 18.99 17.75
C GLY A 414 -9.41 18.57 18.17
N ALA A 415 -10.45 18.98 17.40
CA ALA A 415 -11.83 18.57 17.67
C ALA A 415 -12.05 17.07 17.45
N ALA A 416 -11.43 16.51 16.40
CA ALA A 416 -11.47 15.07 16.09
C ALA A 416 -10.74 14.22 17.15
N LEU A 417 -9.62 14.71 17.68
CA LEU A 417 -8.89 14.05 18.77
C LEU A 417 -9.61 14.21 20.13
N ALA A 418 -10.30 15.32 20.37
CA ALA A 418 -11.09 15.54 21.58
C ALA A 418 -12.36 14.66 21.65
N GLU A 419 -12.88 14.20 20.51
CA GLU A 419 -14.13 13.44 20.43
C GLU A 419 -14.11 12.15 21.28
N PRO A 420 -13.13 11.23 21.14
CA PRO A 420 -13.06 10.04 21.97
C PRO A 420 -12.91 10.37 23.46
N LEU A 421 -12.11 11.39 23.83
CA LEU A 421 -11.98 11.82 25.22
C LEU A 421 -13.32 12.28 25.82
N ARG A 422 -14.12 13.03 25.06
CA ARG A 422 -15.47 13.45 25.47
C ARG A 422 -16.41 12.24 25.59
N ASN A 423 -16.38 11.37 24.59
CA ASN A 423 -17.24 10.18 24.57
C ASN A 423 -16.97 9.25 25.75
N PHE A 424 -15.71 9.04 26.11
CA PHE A 424 -15.32 8.21 27.25
C PHE A 424 -15.29 8.98 28.59
N LYS A 425 -15.58 10.31 28.60
CA LYS A 425 -15.56 11.18 29.76
C LYS A 425 -14.18 11.24 30.45
N ILE A 426 -13.12 11.25 29.66
CA ILE A 426 -11.73 11.32 30.13
C ILE A 426 -11.32 12.78 30.29
N GLY A 427 -10.85 13.14 31.48
CA GLY A 427 -10.27 14.43 31.85
C GLY A 427 -11.20 15.64 31.78
N SER A 428 -10.77 16.73 32.38
CA SER A 428 -11.34 18.08 32.23
C SER A 428 -11.04 18.66 30.83
N ARG A 429 -11.49 19.86 30.55
CA ARG A 429 -11.18 20.53 29.27
C ARG A 429 -9.67 20.77 29.12
N THR A 430 -9.04 21.29 30.16
CA THR A 430 -7.60 21.57 30.18
C THR A 430 -6.76 20.30 30.03
N ASP A 431 -7.16 19.21 30.71
CA ASP A 431 -6.48 17.91 30.59
C ASP A 431 -6.60 17.36 29.16
N ARG A 432 -7.74 17.57 28.49
CA ARG A 432 -7.92 17.14 27.11
C ARG A 432 -7.01 17.87 26.13
N ASP A 433 -6.82 19.17 26.31
CA ASP A 433 -5.92 19.97 25.46
C ASP A 433 -4.46 19.48 25.63
N ALA A 434 -4.03 19.17 26.84
CA ALA A 434 -2.72 18.57 27.11
C ALA A 434 -2.59 17.18 26.47
N ARG A 435 -3.62 16.33 26.57
CA ARG A 435 -3.63 14.99 25.94
C ARG A 435 -3.62 15.07 24.41
N ILE A 436 -4.28 16.05 23.79
CA ILE A 436 -4.25 16.28 22.35
C ILE A 436 -2.83 16.64 21.91
N THR A 437 -2.17 17.55 22.62
CA THR A 437 -0.79 17.93 22.34
C THR A 437 0.14 16.72 22.45
N HIS A 438 0.02 15.94 23.51
CA HIS A 438 0.80 14.73 23.70
C HIS A 438 0.53 13.65 22.63
N ALA A 439 -0.75 13.45 22.23
CA ALA A 439 -1.10 12.50 21.18
C ALA A 439 -0.53 12.90 19.81
N LEU A 440 -0.46 14.19 19.49
CA LEU A 440 0.20 14.68 18.27
C LEU A 440 1.71 14.47 18.34
N ASP A 441 2.33 14.70 19.49
CA ASP A 441 3.76 14.46 19.74
C ASP A 441 4.12 12.99 19.56
N LEU A 442 3.33 12.06 20.13
CA LEU A 442 3.52 10.60 19.99
C LEU A 442 3.57 10.15 18.52
N VAL A 443 2.87 10.83 17.63
CA VAL A 443 2.87 10.50 16.21
C VAL A 443 3.77 11.42 15.37
N ALA A 444 4.69 12.15 16.02
CA ALA A 444 5.62 13.10 15.41
C ALA A 444 4.93 14.16 14.52
N LEU A 445 3.86 14.76 15.04
CA LEU A 445 3.15 15.89 14.42
C LEU A 445 3.24 17.14 15.29
N ALA A 446 3.47 18.28 14.65
CA ALA A 446 3.54 19.55 15.36
C ALA A 446 2.19 19.90 16.04
N PRO A 447 2.17 20.36 17.31
CA PRO A 447 0.94 20.69 18.04
C PRO A 447 0.03 21.70 17.32
N GLY A 448 0.61 22.65 16.55
CA GLY A 448 -0.14 23.63 15.76
C GLY A 448 -1.05 23.04 14.68
N LEU A 449 -0.89 21.75 14.33
CA LEU A 449 -1.79 21.05 13.42
C LEU A 449 -3.18 20.82 14.03
N ALA A 450 -3.35 20.94 15.35
CA ALA A 450 -4.65 20.81 16.02
C ALA A 450 -5.72 21.78 15.49
N GLU A 451 -5.31 22.96 15.01
CA GLU A 451 -6.21 23.99 14.48
C GLU A 451 -6.58 23.78 13.00
N ARG A 452 -5.82 22.94 12.28
CA ARG A 452 -6.06 22.66 10.86
C ARG A 452 -7.19 21.66 10.65
N LYS A 453 -7.72 21.65 9.42
CA LYS A 453 -8.69 20.66 8.96
C LYS A 453 -8.00 19.48 8.27
N PRO A 454 -8.62 18.28 8.22
CA PRO A 454 -8.06 17.13 7.53
C PRO A 454 -7.71 17.38 6.06
N THR A 455 -8.46 18.26 5.38
CA THR A 455 -8.23 18.61 3.96
C THR A 455 -6.91 19.36 3.72
N GLU A 456 -6.34 19.96 4.76
CA GLU A 456 -5.09 20.72 4.70
C GLU A 456 -3.85 19.88 5.00
N LEU A 457 -4.04 18.58 5.29
CA LEU A 457 -2.97 17.64 5.65
C LEU A 457 -2.60 16.74 4.46
N SER A 458 -1.33 16.28 4.43
CA SER A 458 -0.91 15.20 3.53
C SER A 458 -1.54 13.86 3.93
N GLY A 459 -1.49 12.85 3.03
CA GLY A 459 -1.98 11.50 3.31
C GLY A 459 -1.34 10.89 4.56
N GLY A 460 -0.01 10.96 4.66
CA GLY A 460 0.74 10.47 5.82
C GLY A 460 0.43 11.22 7.12
N GLN A 461 0.24 12.54 7.06
CA GLN A 461 -0.18 13.32 8.24
C GLN A 461 -1.58 12.91 8.71
N ARG A 462 -2.53 12.70 7.78
CA ARG A 462 -3.87 12.21 8.14
C ARG A 462 -3.82 10.83 8.78
N GLN A 463 -2.99 9.95 8.26
CA GLN A 463 -2.81 8.61 8.83
C GLN A 463 -2.25 8.69 10.25
N ARG A 464 -1.25 9.52 10.50
CA ARG A 464 -0.70 9.78 11.84
C ARG A 464 -1.77 10.34 12.79
N VAL A 465 -2.65 11.23 12.32
CA VAL A 465 -3.79 11.72 13.10
C VAL A 465 -4.79 10.60 13.41
N ALA A 466 -5.09 9.71 12.46
CA ALA A 466 -5.97 8.57 12.69
C ALA A 466 -5.39 7.60 13.75
N ILE A 467 -4.07 7.38 13.73
CA ILE A 467 -3.36 6.62 14.76
C ILE A 467 -3.43 7.36 16.10
N ALA A 468 -3.13 8.66 16.15
CA ALA A 468 -3.22 9.47 17.37
C ALA A 468 -4.63 9.41 17.99
N ARG A 469 -5.68 9.47 17.16
CA ARG A 469 -7.08 9.36 17.60
C ARG A 469 -7.39 8.00 18.25
N ALA A 470 -6.79 6.92 17.77
CA ALA A 470 -6.91 5.61 18.38
C ALA A 470 -6.15 5.53 19.72
N LEU A 471 -4.96 6.13 19.77
CA LEU A 471 -4.08 6.06 20.94
C LEU A 471 -4.49 6.97 22.10
N ILE A 472 -5.22 8.06 21.85
CA ILE A 472 -5.53 9.10 22.85
C ILE A 472 -6.36 8.59 24.03
N VAL A 473 -7.02 7.43 23.89
CA VAL A 473 -7.78 6.74 24.94
C VAL A 473 -6.99 5.67 25.67
N GLU A 474 -5.70 5.50 25.34
CA GLU A 474 -4.77 4.54 25.92
C GLU A 474 -5.28 3.09 25.77
N PRO A 475 -5.41 2.56 24.54
CA PRO A 475 -5.89 1.21 24.30
C PRO A 475 -4.83 0.15 24.61
N GLU A 476 -5.26 -1.10 24.86
CA GLU A 476 -4.38 -2.29 24.94
C GLU A 476 -4.23 -2.95 23.56
N LEU A 477 -5.29 -2.91 22.75
CA LEU A 477 -5.34 -3.50 21.42
C LEU A 477 -5.68 -2.44 20.35
N VAL A 478 -4.88 -2.42 19.29
CA VAL A 478 -5.20 -1.63 18.09
C VAL A 478 -5.29 -2.57 16.89
N VAL A 479 -6.46 -2.57 16.25
CA VAL A 479 -6.66 -3.25 14.97
C VAL A 479 -6.34 -2.24 13.87
N LEU A 480 -5.40 -2.56 13.00
CA LEU A 480 -4.91 -1.72 11.91
C LEU A 480 -5.42 -2.31 10.58
N ASP A 481 -6.54 -1.79 10.04
CA ASP A 481 -7.17 -2.30 8.83
C ASP A 481 -6.58 -1.59 7.60
N GLU A 482 -5.59 -2.22 6.93
CA GLU A 482 -4.85 -1.70 5.78
C GLU A 482 -4.32 -0.27 5.98
N ALA A 483 -3.84 0.03 7.18
CA ALA A 483 -3.49 1.37 7.63
C ALA A 483 -2.34 2.04 6.85
N VAL A 484 -1.61 1.33 6.00
CA VAL A 484 -0.48 1.86 5.22
C VAL A 484 -0.62 1.65 3.70
N SER A 485 -1.68 0.98 3.24
CA SER A 485 -1.83 0.57 1.82
C SER A 485 -1.99 1.72 0.82
N ALA A 486 -2.50 2.88 1.27
CA ALA A 486 -2.74 4.05 0.43
C ALA A 486 -1.61 5.11 0.50
N LEU A 487 -0.46 4.74 1.07
CA LEU A 487 0.68 5.63 1.29
C LEU A 487 1.82 5.28 0.33
N ASP A 488 2.61 6.29 -0.04
CA ASP A 488 3.85 6.04 -0.76
C ASP A 488 4.88 5.31 0.15
N VAL A 489 5.84 4.63 -0.50
CA VAL A 489 6.80 3.74 0.15
C VAL A 489 7.56 4.40 1.31
N THR A 490 7.99 5.66 1.14
CA THR A 490 8.73 6.39 2.17
C THR A 490 7.85 6.71 3.38
N VAL A 491 6.61 7.18 3.15
CA VAL A 491 5.66 7.47 4.24
C VAL A 491 5.22 6.18 4.92
N GLN A 492 5.02 5.10 4.15
CA GLN A 492 4.71 3.78 4.67
C GLN A 492 5.79 3.27 5.63
N ALA A 493 7.07 3.34 5.22
CA ALA A 493 8.21 2.96 6.07
C ALA A 493 8.26 3.80 7.37
N GLN A 494 7.97 5.10 7.28
CA GLN A 494 7.91 5.98 8.46
C GLN A 494 6.78 5.60 9.43
N ILE A 495 5.60 5.23 8.91
CA ILE A 495 4.46 4.79 9.74
C ILE A 495 4.76 3.43 10.39
N LEU A 496 5.39 2.49 9.68
CA LEU A 496 5.77 1.19 10.24
C LEU A 496 6.78 1.35 11.38
N ARG A 497 7.80 2.20 11.22
CA ARG A 497 8.75 2.53 12.30
C ARG A 497 8.03 3.16 13.50
N LEU A 498 7.14 4.13 13.24
CA LEU A 498 6.33 4.75 14.28
C LEU A 498 5.50 3.71 15.06
N LEU A 499 4.82 2.79 14.36
CA LEU A 499 4.04 1.73 15.01
C LEU A 499 4.93 0.79 15.86
N ALA A 500 6.13 0.46 15.37
CA ALA A 500 7.09 -0.35 16.12
C ALA A 500 7.58 0.37 17.40
N ASP A 501 7.87 1.67 17.31
CA ASP A 501 8.28 2.49 18.45
C ASP A 501 7.14 2.61 19.47
N LEU A 502 5.92 2.91 19.02
CA LEU A 502 4.73 2.97 19.88
C LEU A 502 4.42 1.62 20.58
N GLN A 503 4.62 0.51 19.87
CA GLN A 503 4.45 -0.82 20.45
C GLN A 503 5.44 -1.08 21.59
N ARG A 504 6.71 -0.75 21.36
CA ARG A 504 7.77 -0.91 22.37
C ARG A 504 7.56 0.01 23.57
N ASP A 505 7.24 1.29 23.33
CA ASP A 505 7.23 2.32 24.36
C ASP A 505 5.93 2.30 25.19
N LEU A 506 4.81 1.87 24.60
CA LEU A 506 3.49 1.83 25.23
C LEU A 506 2.98 0.41 25.52
N GLY A 507 3.72 -0.65 25.12
CA GLY A 507 3.30 -2.05 25.31
C GLY A 507 2.07 -2.44 24.47
N LEU A 508 1.82 -1.80 23.34
CA LEU A 508 0.63 -2.00 22.51
C LEU A 508 0.64 -3.38 21.84
N THR A 509 -0.55 -3.95 21.70
CA THR A 509 -0.77 -5.17 20.91
C THR A 509 -1.46 -4.80 19.61
N TYR A 510 -1.01 -5.39 18.49
CA TYR A 510 -1.57 -5.11 17.18
C TYR A 510 -2.21 -6.34 16.54
N VAL A 511 -3.37 -6.14 15.89
CA VAL A 511 -3.86 -6.99 14.80
C VAL A 511 -3.70 -6.17 13.52
N PHE A 512 -2.77 -6.58 12.68
CA PHE A 512 -2.36 -5.85 11.48
C PHE A 512 -2.94 -6.53 10.23
N ILE A 513 -3.80 -5.84 9.49
CA ILE A 513 -4.41 -6.36 8.27
C ILE A 513 -3.69 -5.74 7.07
N SER A 514 -3.19 -6.57 6.18
CA SER A 514 -2.57 -6.12 4.94
C SER A 514 -2.73 -7.15 3.82
N HIS A 515 -2.69 -6.70 2.59
CA HIS A 515 -2.51 -7.54 1.42
C HIS A 515 -1.05 -7.55 0.94
N ASP A 516 -0.20 -6.70 1.52
CA ASP A 516 1.24 -6.61 1.21
C ASP A 516 2.06 -7.41 2.23
N LEU A 517 2.57 -8.55 1.77
CA LEU A 517 3.37 -9.46 2.58
C LEU A 517 4.76 -8.88 2.92
N ALA A 518 5.34 -8.05 2.06
CA ALA A 518 6.63 -7.41 2.35
C ALA A 518 6.53 -6.43 3.52
N VAL A 519 5.38 -5.74 3.64
CA VAL A 519 5.04 -4.89 4.80
C VAL A 519 4.85 -5.74 6.06
N VAL A 520 4.11 -6.84 5.94
CA VAL A 520 3.83 -7.75 7.07
C VAL A 520 5.12 -8.34 7.64
N HIS A 521 6.06 -8.73 6.78
CA HIS A 521 7.37 -9.24 7.19
C HIS A 521 8.15 -8.29 8.10
N GLN A 522 7.95 -6.97 7.93
CA GLN A 522 8.65 -5.95 8.74
C GLN A 522 8.07 -5.76 10.14
N ILE A 523 6.78 -6.09 10.38
CA ILE A 523 6.10 -5.74 11.63
C ILE A 523 5.52 -6.94 12.38
N ALA A 524 5.22 -8.05 11.70
CA ALA A 524 4.50 -9.16 12.31
C ALA A 524 5.39 -10.12 13.12
N ASP A 525 4.87 -10.62 14.23
CA ASP A 525 5.43 -11.73 15.01
C ASP A 525 4.79 -13.06 14.58
N THR A 526 3.48 -13.04 14.30
CA THR A 526 2.72 -14.21 13.82
C THR A 526 1.82 -13.80 12.66
N VAL A 527 1.51 -14.74 11.77
CA VAL A 527 0.74 -14.49 10.54
C VAL A 527 -0.35 -15.55 10.36
N SER A 528 -1.55 -15.10 10.00
CA SER A 528 -2.63 -15.94 9.47
C SER A 528 -2.86 -15.60 8.00
N VAL A 529 -2.73 -16.58 7.13
CA VAL A 529 -2.99 -16.45 5.70
C VAL A 529 -4.43 -16.87 5.42
N LEU A 530 -5.22 -15.95 4.86
CA LEU A 530 -6.65 -16.16 4.58
C LEU A 530 -6.90 -16.25 3.08
N GLN A 531 -7.65 -17.28 2.65
CA GLN A 531 -8.12 -17.46 1.29
C GLN A 531 -9.61 -17.77 1.28
N ARG A 532 -10.42 -16.97 0.59
CA ARG A 532 -11.88 -17.18 0.41
C ARG A 532 -12.62 -17.44 1.73
N GLY A 533 -12.30 -16.68 2.76
CA GLY A 533 -12.92 -16.79 4.08
C GLY A 533 -12.32 -17.85 5.01
N ARG A 534 -11.35 -18.65 4.55
CA ARG A 534 -10.73 -19.72 5.34
C ARG A 534 -9.28 -19.39 5.64
N GLN A 535 -8.83 -19.82 6.81
CA GLN A 535 -7.42 -19.80 7.18
C GLN A 535 -6.72 -21.00 6.55
N VAL A 536 -5.77 -20.74 5.66
CA VAL A 536 -5.03 -21.78 4.93
C VAL A 536 -3.68 -22.08 5.58
N GLU A 537 -3.10 -21.09 6.27
CA GLU A 537 -1.85 -21.26 6.98
C GLU A 537 -1.79 -20.31 8.20
N TYR A 538 -1.10 -20.73 9.29
CA TYR A 538 -0.87 -19.97 10.50
C TYR A 538 0.46 -20.38 11.12
N GLY A 539 1.26 -19.39 11.51
CA GLY A 539 2.56 -19.66 12.14
C GLY A 539 3.30 -18.41 12.55
N GLY A 540 4.53 -18.58 13.00
CA GLY A 540 5.47 -17.48 13.18
C GLY A 540 5.79 -16.78 11.87
N ALA A 541 6.02 -15.48 11.89
CA ALA A 541 6.33 -14.74 10.66
C ALA A 541 7.53 -15.35 9.92
N GLU A 542 8.63 -15.65 10.62
CA GLU A 542 9.83 -16.28 10.03
C GLU A 542 9.51 -17.61 9.34
N GLU A 543 8.62 -18.43 9.92
CA GLU A 543 8.22 -19.71 9.36
C GLU A 543 7.41 -19.53 8.07
N ILE A 544 6.40 -18.66 8.09
CA ILE A 544 5.54 -18.39 6.94
C ILE A 544 6.32 -17.80 5.77
N PHE A 545 7.31 -16.94 6.04
CA PHE A 545 8.09 -16.29 4.96
C PHE A 545 9.21 -17.15 4.41
N ASN A 546 9.86 -17.99 5.23
CA ASN A 546 11.03 -18.76 4.81
C ASN A 546 10.68 -20.21 4.42
N ALA A 547 9.61 -20.78 4.99
CA ALA A 547 9.23 -22.19 4.76
C ALA A 547 7.69 -22.35 4.64
N PRO A 548 7.04 -21.65 3.69
CA PRO A 548 5.59 -21.73 3.52
C PRO A 548 5.17 -23.14 3.13
N THR A 549 4.18 -23.69 3.83
CA THR A 549 3.68 -25.05 3.60
C THR A 549 2.55 -25.10 2.58
N HIS A 550 1.70 -24.07 2.54
CA HIS A 550 0.54 -24.01 1.68
C HIS A 550 0.88 -23.40 0.30
N GLU A 551 0.35 -23.98 -0.78
CA GLU A 551 0.57 -23.53 -2.17
C GLU A 551 0.18 -22.07 -2.38
N TYR A 552 -0.95 -21.64 -1.80
CA TYR A 552 -1.43 -20.26 -1.91
C TYR A 552 -0.47 -19.27 -1.24
N THR A 553 0.12 -19.62 -0.10
CA THR A 553 1.12 -18.76 0.57
C THR A 553 2.36 -18.60 -0.30
N ARG A 554 2.83 -19.68 -0.92
CA ARG A 554 3.95 -19.61 -1.88
C ARG A 554 3.62 -18.71 -3.07
N ALA A 555 2.42 -18.87 -3.65
CA ALA A 555 1.98 -18.03 -4.76
C ALA A 555 1.90 -16.53 -4.39
N LEU A 556 1.47 -16.20 -3.16
CA LEU A 556 1.45 -14.83 -2.65
C LEU A 556 2.88 -14.28 -2.49
N LEU A 557 3.81 -15.07 -1.95
CA LEU A 557 5.21 -14.68 -1.77
C LEU A 557 5.91 -14.48 -3.11
N ASP A 558 5.68 -15.38 -4.07
CA ASP A 558 6.21 -15.27 -5.43
C ASP A 558 5.67 -14.07 -6.21
N ALA A 559 4.52 -13.53 -5.79
CA ALA A 559 3.91 -12.36 -6.43
C ALA A 559 4.50 -11.04 -5.93
N ILE A 560 5.34 -11.04 -4.89
CA ILE A 560 5.96 -9.81 -4.36
C ILE A 560 6.95 -9.27 -5.40
N PRO A 561 6.85 -7.99 -5.80
CA PRO A 561 7.79 -7.37 -6.72
C PRO A 561 9.21 -7.29 -6.16
N GLY A 562 10.22 -7.39 -7.01
CA GLY A 562 11.63 -7.17 -6.65
C GLY A 562 12.34 -8.36 -6.02
N GLY A 563 11.71 -9.53 -5.88
CA GLY A 563 12.34 -10.72 -5.29
C GLY A 563 13.60 -11.20 -6.02
N GLY A 564 13.69 -11.01 -7.32
CA GLY A 564 14.87 -11.38 -8.14
C GLY A 564 15.92 -10.27 -8.25
N ALA A 565 15.52 -9.05 -8.58
CA ALA A 565 16.46 -7.95 -8.88
C ALA A 565 17.08 -7.30 -7.63
N LEU A 566 16.29 -7.19 -6.55
CA LEU A 566 16.78 -6.62 -5.29
C LEU A 566 17.64 -7.62 -4.49
N ALA A 567 17.38 -8.94 -4.61
CA ALA A 567 18.23 -9.97 -4.02
C ALA A 567 19.63 -10.01 -4.66
N ALA A 568 19.73 -9.91 -5.99
CA ALA A 568 21.01 -9.84 -6.70
C ALA A 568 21.82 -8.58 -6.33
N GLY A 569 21.15 -7.44 -6.12
CA GLY A 569 21.78 -6.20 -5.66
C GLY A 569 22.24 -6.23 -4.19
N ALA A 570 21.56 -7.00 -3.33
CA ALA A 570 21.94 -7.19 -1.93
C ALA A 570 23.12 -8.17 -1.77
N GLU A 571 23.17 -9.24 -2.56
CA GLU A 571 24.32 -10.15 -2.61
C GLU A 571 25.58 -9.47 -3.12
N ALA A 572 25.49 -8.61 -4.14
CA ALA A 572 26.61 -7.80 -4.62
C ALA A 572 27.12 -6.80 -3.56
N ARG A 573 26.27 -6.28 -2.70
CA ARG A 573 26.65 -5.38 -1.57
C ARG A 573 27.25 -6.12 -0.39
N GLY A 574 26.80 -7.35 -0.11
CA GLY A 574 27.36 -8.22 0.92
C GLY A 574 28.78 -8.71 0.60
N ALA A 575 29.09 -8.91 -0.68
CA ALA A 575 30.42 -9.34 -1.13
C ALA A 575 31.48 -8.24 -1.07
N THR A 576 31.12 -6.95 -1.10
CA THR A 576 32.06 -5.81 -1.01
C THR A 576 32.29 -5.29 0.41
N SER A 577 31.47 -5.71 1.41
CA SER A 577 31.62 -5.31 2.82
C SER A 577 32.61 -6.17 3.62
N GLY A 578 33.20 -7.18 3.02
CA GLY A 578 34.14 -8.12 3.67
C GLY A 578 35.60 -7.66 3.77
N ILE A 579 35.97 -6.46 3.28
CA ILE A 579 37.33 -5.96 3.35
C ILE A 579 37.31 -4.50 3.84
N ALA A 580 37.27 -4.26 5.13
CA ALA A 580 37.83 -3.10 5.84
C ALA A 580 37.36 -3.10 7.32
N THR A 581 38.03 -3.91 8.14
CA THR A 581 38.06 -3.68 9.59
C THR A 581 39.51 -3.47 9.96
N GLU A 582 39.96 -2.20 9.95
CA GLU A 582 41.05 -1.75 10.79
C GLU A 582 40.92 -0.26 11.13
N ALA A 583 40.85 -0.04 12.44
CA ALA A 583 41.28 1.12 13.22
C ALA A 583 40.78 2.53 12.82
N HIS A 584 40.00 3.18 13.69
CA HIS A 584 40.45 4.33 14.48
C HIS A 584 39.44 4.64 15.60
N GLY A 585 39.92 4.55 16.83
CA GLY A 585 39.21 5.03 18.01
C GLY A 585 39.41 6.53 18.19
N ALA A 586 38.48 7.11 18.85
CA ALA A 586 38.52 8.22 19.81
C ALA A 586 37.32 9.15 19.72
N GLY A 587 36.46 9.08 20.72
CA GLY A 587 36.10 10.20 21.59
C GLY A 587 35.07 11.18 21.07
N SER A 588 33.83 11.04 21.56
CA SER A 588 33.18 12.15 22.32
C SER A 588 31.79 11.69 22.81
N ALA A 589 31.70 11.54 24.12
CA ALA A 589 30.44 11.31 24.83
C ALA A 589 29.66 12.63 24.91
N VAL A 590 28.38 12.61 24.48
CA VAL A 590 27.38 13.57 24.91
C VAL A 590 26.20 12.75 25.41
N ALA A 591 25.97 12.85 26.73
CA ALA A 591 24.88 12.20 27.41
C ALA A 591 23.53 12.86 27.09
N PRO A 592 22.44 12.09 26.97
CA PRO A 592 21.10 12.65 27.02
C PRO A 592 20.61 12.71 28.49
N THR A 593 20.24 13.91 28.89
CA THR A 593 19.67 14.24 30.20
C THR A 593 18.25 13.68 30.31
N ALA A 594 18.01 13.07 31.45
CA ALA A 594 16.81 12.47 31.97
C ALA A 594 15.49 13.22 31.72
N ALA A 595 14.47 12.48 31.39
CA ALA A 595 13.07 12.78 31.69
C ALA A 595 12.48 11.63 32.52
N ARG A 596 12.77 11.62 33.80
CA ARG A 596 11.97 10.99 34.85
C ARG A 596 11.26 12.11 35.59
N LEU A 597 9.93 12.13 35.46
CA LEU A 597 9.02 12.70 36.48
C LEU A 597 7.58 12.63 35.94
N LEU A 598 6.83 11.70 36.48
CA LEU A 598 5.45 11.81 36.94
C LEU A 598 4.75 10.45 36.95
N VAL A 599 5.18 9.62 37.90
CA VAL A 599 4.29 8.62 38.48
C VAL A 599 4.07 9.08 39.94
N GLY A 600 2.83 9.32 40.28
CA GLY A 600 2.42 9.53 41.68
C GLY A 600 1.51 10.71 41.90
N ALA A 601 0.21 10.48 41.82
CA ALA A 601 -0.78 11.03 42.75
C ALA A 601 -2.12 10.33 42.57
N THR A 602 -2.30 9.29 43.30
CA THR A 602 -3.59 8.74 43.74
C THR A 602 -4.24 9.69 44.72
N ARG A 603 -5.43 10.13 44.44
CA ARG A 603 -6.63 10.02 45.30
C ARG A 603 -7.84 10.57 44.58
#